data_773fe782d6e6a35f7e56c810c6cccf2c
#
_entry.id   773fe782d6e6a35f7e56c810c6cccf2c
#
_cell.length_a   1.000
_cell.length_b   1.000
_cell.length_c   1.000
_cell.angle_alpha   90.00
_cell.angle_beta   90.00
_cell.angle_gamma   90.00
#
_symmetry.space_group_name_H-M   'P 1'
#
loop_
_entity.id
_entity.type
_entity.pdbx_description
1 polymer ?
#
loop_
_entity_poly.entity_id
_entity_poly.type
_entity_poly.pdbx_seq_one_letter_code
_entity_poly.pdbx_strand_id
1 'polypeptide(L)'
;MNYFFTFFLQALLPFSLLLGVYHSKQSSVSAKKIIWLSLFGFIAGIVLRLSLPAGQITNLIVNAVILVLLIIFALCLIFGKGRLPAFWQTVLMLIAGSFWAKDPNITALVSTDVINTDSILHISAVIFAFVFCLCLQGWSDLLLKQAGKTQQKSTALLKGVMSLLLICLLVPLIGELLLILMKLQVLELTKLRLSFVAKSGEITRWLNYICAALLLVVLAIFYGKIHLSRKQQVNTTQEPIEKRQKLAALRTSSHLLGWGYLALAITFATQLYWEQIASRPPQLSEAIPVTLDEKQQVHIPIEQVKDGKLHRFVWIADDGKAVRFFVINRQPDKLSLAAVFDACLLCGDQGYVMEGNQVVCVGCGVHIFIPSIGKPGGCNPVPIEDWQQTETEILINRTGLEEGLNLFSTIVEIDVKDPISGTQMKNTKTEHKYNYEGKTYFFESENLDLFRDNPEKYLGKGE
;
A
#
# COMPACT_ATOMS: atom_id res chain seq x y z
N MET A 1 10.37 4.02 -4.74
CA MET A 1 11.33 4.09 -3.63
C MET A 1 10.69 3.81 -2.27
N ASN A 2 9.65 4.55 -1.84
CA ASN A 2 9.04 4.42 -0.50
C ASN A 2 8.45 3.04 -0.21
N TYR A 3 7.79 2.42 -1.20
CA TYR A 3 7.28 1.05 -1.10
C TYR A 3 8.38 0.10 -0.63
N PHE A 4 9.46 -0.02 -1.42
CA PHE A 4 10.53 -0.98 -1.15
C PHE A 4 11.22 -0.74 0.19
N PHE A 5 11.42 0.51 0.60
CA PHE A 5 11.98 0.81 1.91
C PHE A 5 11.06 0.34 3.04
N THR A 6 9.78 0.68 2.99
CA THR A 6 8.80 0.37 4.04
C THR A 6 8.56 -1.13 4.20
N PHE A 7 8.35 -1.85 3.08
CA PHE A 7 8.11 -3.29 3.12
C PHE A 7 9.37 -4.10 3.43
N PHE A 8 10.54 -3.59 3.04
CA PHE A 8 11.81 -4.17 3.44
C PHE A 8 12.03 -4.06 4.95
N LEU A 9 11.74 -2.89 5.54
CA LEU A 9 11.76 -2.72 7.00
C LEU A 9 10.82 -3.72 7.67
N GLN A 10 9.61 -3.86 7.18
CA GLN A 10 8.62 -4.79 7.71
C GLN A 10 9.13 -6.24 7.76
N ALA A 11 9.87 -6.66 6.73
CA ALA A 11 10.45 -8.00 6.66
C ALA A 11 11.69 -8.20 7.54
N LEU A 12 12.54 -7.17 7.71
CA LEU A 12 13.87 -7.34 8.31
C LEU A 12 14.01 -6.76 9.73
N LEU A 13 13.32 -5.65 10.04
CA LEU A 13 13.47 -4.92 11.28
C LEU A 13 13.21 -5.76 12.55
N PRO A 14 12.14 -6.58 12.64
CA PRO A 14 11.91 -7.43 13.82
C PRO A 14 13.07 -8.38 14.10
N PHE A 15 13.59 -8.99 13.04
CA PHE A 15 14.72 -9.93 13.15
C PHE A 15 16.01 -9.24 13.58
N SER A 16 16.27 -8.04 13.06
CA SER A 16 17.44 -7.25 13.44
C SER A 16 17.41 -6.87 14.93
N LEU A 17 16.25 -6.44 15.45
CA LEU A 17 16.08 -6.14 16.86
C LEU A 17 16.24 -7.38 17.74
N LEU A 18 15.64 -8.51 17.36
CA LEU A 18 15.77 -9.79 18.07
C LEU A 18 17.22 -10.31 18.09
N LEU A 19 17.93 -10.18 16.98
CA LEU A 19 19.35 -10.53 16.90
C LEU A 19 20.22 -9.65 17.81
N GLY A 20 19.91 -8.34 17.92
CA GLY A 20 20.56 -7.47 18.87
C GLY A 20 20.36 -7.92 20.34
N VAL A 21 19.13 -8.35 20.68
CA VAL A 21 18.85 -8.95 22.00
C VAL A 21 19.68 -10.23 22.21
N TYR A 22 19.74 -11.09 21.20
CA TYR A 22 20.48 -12.34 21.28
C TYR A 22 21.98 -12.11 21.45
N HIS A 23 22.58 -11.23 20.63
CA HIS A 23 23.99 -10.88 20.71
C HIS A 23 24.39 -10.19 22.02
N SER A 24 23.46 -9.47 22.66
CA SER A 24 23.74 -8.82 23.96
C SER A 24 24.07 -9.80 25.10
N LYS A 25 23.76 -11.08 24.91
CA LYS A 25 24.10 -12.16 25.88
C LYS A 25 25.50 -12.71 25.71
N GLN A 26 26.24 -12.29 24.69
CA GLN A 26 27.53 -12.91 24.30
C GLN A 26 28.70 -11.93 24.32
N SER A 27 29.91 -12.51 24.28
CA SER A 27 31.11 -11.80 23.89
C SER A 27 31.03 -11.34 22.42
N SER A 28 31.53 -10.18 22.10
CA SER A 28 31.39 -9.49 20.83
C SER A 28 31.71 -10.35 19.61
N VAL A 29 30.71 -10.59 18.76
CA VAL A 29 30.95 -11.03 17.39
C VAL A 29 31.45 -9.82 16.58
N SER A 30 32.47 -10.03 15.76
CA SER A 30 33.02 -8.95 14.93
C SER A 30 31.94 -8.39 13.98
N ALA A 31 31.86 -7.07 13.87
CA ALA A 31 30.91 -6.38 13.00
C ALA A 31 31.01 -6.88 11.54
N LYS A 32 32.23 -7.10 11.03
CA LYS A 32 32.46 -7.66 9.70
C LYS A 32 31.78 -9.03 9.53
N LYS A 33 31.86 -9.90 10.54
CA LYS A 33 31.22 -11.22 10.49
C LYS A 33 29.70 -11.11 10.50
N ILE A 34 29.14 -10.18 11.29
CA ILE A 34 27.68 -9.93 11.32
C ILE A 34 27.21 -9.47 9.94
N ILE A 35 27.88 -8.52 9.31
CA ILE A 35 27.52 -7.99 7.99
C ILE A 35 27.50 -9.11 6.94
N TRP A 36 28.58 -9.90 6.85
CA TRP A 36 28.67 -10.97 5.85
C TRP A 36 27.66 -12.09 6.08
N LEU A 37 27.42 -12.50 7.32
CA LEU A 37 26.41 -13.53 7.64
C LEU A 37 25.00 -13.02 7.38
N SER A 38 24.74 -11.74 7.62
CA SER A 38 23.46 -11.12 7.32
C SER A 38 23.19 -11.07 5.82
N LEU A 39 24.16 -10.60 5.06
CA LEU A 39 24.04 -10.50 3.60
C LEU A 39 23.86 -11.87 2.98
N PHE A 40 24.73 -12.83 3.34
CA PHE A 40 24.64 -14.21 2.86
C PHE A 40 23.30 -14.86 3.24
N GLY A 41 22.91 -14.79 4.51
CA GLY A 41 21.65 -15.38 4.97
C GLY A 41 20.43 -14.78 4.26
N PHE A 42 20.38 -13.44 4.12
CA PHE A 42 19.29 -12.75 3.49
C PHE A 42 19.15 -13.11 2.01
N ILE A 43 20.26 -13.05 1.24
CA ILE A 43 20.25 -13.43 -0.18
C ILE A 43 19.90 -14.92 -0.34
N ALA A 44 20.48 -15.80 0.49
CA ALA A 44 20.16 -17.23 0.46
C ALA A 44 18.67 -17.48 0.71
N GLY A 45 18.04 -16.71 1.61
CA GLY A 45 16.60 -16.80 1.88
C GLY A 45 15.75 -16.41 0.68
N ILE A 46 16.13 -15.35 -0.04
CA ILE A 46 15.46 -14.93 -1.27
C ILE A 46 15.60 -16.01 -2.35
N VAL A 47 16.83 -16.41 -2.64
CA VAL A 47 17.12 -17.42 -3.68
C VAL A 47 16.39 -18.74 -3.38
N LEU A 48 16.47 -19.22 -2.14
CA LEU A 48 15.76 -20.44 -1.73
C LEU A 48 14.25 -20.31 -1.99
N ARG A 49 13.65 -19.20 -1.58
CA ARG A 49 12.20 -18.98 -1.74
C ARG A 49 11.77 -18.92 -3.19
N LEU A 50 12.52 -18.23 -4.04
CA LEU A 50 12.22 -18.07 -5.47
C LEU A 50 12.51 -19.36 -6.28
N SER A 51 13.45 -20.21 -5.82
CA SER A 51 13.78 -21.48 -6.47
C SER A 51 12.78 -22.60 -6.16
N LEU A 52 11.97 -22.45 -5.11
CA LEU A 52 11.00 -23.46 -4.74
C LEU A 52 9.74 -23.37 -5.64
N PRO A 53 9.15 -24.51 -6.03
CA PRO A 53 7.94 -24.52 -6.84
C PRO A 53 6.78 -23.81 -6.12
N ALA A 54 6.02 -23.03 -6.87
CA ALA A 54 4.82 -22.37 -6.36
C ALA A 54 3.72 -23.43 -6.12
N GLY A 55 3.41 -23.71 -4.84
CA GLY A 55 2.37 -24.66 -4.47
C GLY A 55 1.98 -24.59 -3.00
N GLN A 56 0.76 -25.05 -2.69
CA GLN A 56 0.25 -25.02 -1.31
C GLN A 56 1.08 -25.90 -0.37
N ILE A 57 1.48 -27.08 -0.83
CA ILE A 57 2.29 -28.03 -0.05
C ILE A 57 3.68 -27.46 0.23
N THR A 58 4.33 -26.86 -0.76
CA THR A 58 5.63 -26.19 -0.58
C THR A 58 5.53 -25.06 0.44
N ASN A 59 4.49 -24.22 0.34
CA ASN A 59 4.25 -23.15 1.30
C ASN A 59 3.99 -23.66 2.71
N LEU A 60 3.26 -24.78 2.85
CA LEU A 60 3.03 -25.44 4.13
C LEU A 60 4.34 -25.88 4.78
N ILE A 61 5.19 -26.60 4.03
CA ILE A 61 6.46 -27.10 4.53
C ILE A 61 7.39 -25.96 4.94
N VAL A 62 7.56 -24.95 4.07
CA VAL A 62 8.44 -23.80 4.35
C VAL A 62 7.96 -23.06 5.59
N ASN A 63 6.66 -22.73 5.68
CA ASN A 63 6.13 -22.01 6.85
C ASN A 63 6.20 -22.86 8.13
N ALA A 64 5.99 -24.17 8.05
CA ALA A 64 6.14 -25.06 9.21
C ALA A 64 7.60 -25.12 9.70
N VAL A 65 8.57 -25.22 8.79
CA VAL A 65 10.01 -25.17 9.11
C VAL A 65 10.37 -23.84 9.76
N ILE A 66 9.90 -22.70 9.20
CA ILE A 66 10.12 -21.38 9.77
C ILE A 66 9.52 -21.29 11.18
N LEU A 67 8.30 -21.79 11.39
CA LEU A 67 7.65 -21.80 12.70
C LEU A 67 8.49 -22.55 13.74
N VAL A 68 8.95 -23.75 13.40
CA VAL A 68 9.80 -24.58 14.27
C VAL A 68 11.11 -23.85 14.60
N LEU A 69 11.77 -23.26 13.61
CA LEU A 69 13.01 -22.50 13.81
C LEU A 69 12.79 -21.28 14.73
N LEU A 70 11.70 -20.54 14.57
CA LEU A 70 11.38 -19.40 15.44
C LEU A 70 11.05 -19.86 16.88
N ILE A 71 10.38 -20.98 17.07
CA ILE A 71 10.13 -21.55 18.39
C ILE A 71 11.46 -21.97 19.06
N ILE A 72 12.33 -22.66 18.33
CA ILE A 72 13.67 -23.03 18.83
C ILE A 72 14.48 -21.78 19.19
N PHE A 73 14.44 -20.74 18.35
CA PHE A 73 15.09 -19.46 18.64
C PHE A 73 14.52 -18.82 19.90
N ALA A 74 13.18 -18.81 20.10
CA ALA A 74 12.52 -18.32 21.30
C ALA A 74 13.01 -19.05 22.55
N LEU A 75 13.09 -20.37 22.51
CA LEU A 75 13.62 -21.18 23.61
C LEU A 75 15.10 -20.87 23.89
N CYS A 76 15.92 -20.71 22.84
CA CYS A 76 17.32 -20.29 22.98
C CYS A 76 17.43 -18.87 23.56
N LEU A 77 16.51 -17.97 23.23
CA LEU A 77 16.49 -16.62 23.77
C LEU A 77 16.13 -16.60 25.26
N ILE A 78 15.21 -17.46 25.69
CA ILE A 78 14.79 -17.56 27.10
C ILE A 78 15.82 -18.34 27.95
N PHE A 79 16.13 -19.54 27.54
CA PHE A 79 16.90 -20.50 28.34
C PHE A 79 18.38 -20.59 27.95
N GLY A 80 18.72 -20.22 26.73
CA GLY A 80 20.07 -20.37 26.18
C GLY A 80 21.05 -19.35 26.73
N LYS A 81 22.31 -19.80 26.91
CA LYS A 81 23.43 -18.90 27.25
C LYS A 81 24.06 -18.25 26.01
N GLY A 82 23.24 -18.05 24.95
CA GLY A 82 23.68 -17.38 23.72
C GLY A 82 24.70 -18.18 22.88
N ARG A 83 24.54 -19.50 22.79
CA ARG A 83 25.38 -20.38 21.96
C ARG A 83 25.03 -20.21 20.47
N LEU A 84 26.04 -20.37 19.58
CA LEU A 84 25.90 -20.37 18.12
C LEU A 84 25.39 -19.01 17.51
N PRO A 85 26.02 -17.87 17.81
CA PRO A 85 25.57 -16.57 17.31
C PRO A 85 25.61 -16.45 15.78
N ALA A 86 26.61 -17.07 15.15
CA ALA A 86 26.74 -17.08 13.69
C ALA A 86 25.60 -17.87 13.02
N PHE A 87 25.20 -18.99 13.62
CA PHE A 87 24.08 -19.79 13.14
C PHE A 87 22.75 -19.00 13.17
N TRP A 88 22.41 -18.42 14.32
CA TRP A 88 21.17 -17.65 14.45
C TRP A 88 21.17 -16.36 13.62
N GLN A 89 22.35 -15.73 13.44
CA GLN A 89 22.48 -14.60 12.53
C GLN A 89 22.08 -14.99 11.11
N THR A 90 22.63 -16.10 10.61
CA THR A 90 22.34 -16.58 9.25
C THR A 90 20.91 -17.06 9.11
N VAL A 91 20.40 -17.85 10.06
CA VAL A 91 19.04 -18.43 9.99
C VAL A 91 17.95 -17.35 10.04
N LEU A 92 18.04 -16.40 10.97
CA LEU A 92 17.03 -15.35 11.05
C LEU A 92 17.06 -14.40 9.85
N MET A 93 18.24 -14.14 9.29
CA MET A 93 18.36 -13.37 8.06
C MET A 93 17.83 -14.14 6.84
N LEU A 94 18.02 -15.46 6.80
CA LEU A 94 17.43 -16.33 5.78
C LEU A 94 15.89 -16.31 5.86
N ILE A 95 15.33 -16.39 7.05
CA ILE A 95 13.87 -16.26 7.25
C ILE A 95 13.37 -14.89 6.80
N ALA A 96 14.08 -13.81 7.17
CA ALA A 96 13.74 -12.44 6.73
C ALA A 96 13.76 -12.30 5.20
N GLY A 97 14.79 -12.84 4.54
CA GLY A 97 14.89 -12.87 3.08
C GLY A 97 13.76 -13.67 2.44
N SER A 98 13.40 -14.83 3.04
CA SER A 98 12.26 -15.63 2.58
C SER A 98 10.93 -14.92 2.75
N PHE A 99 10.74 -14.11 3.81
CA PHE A 99 9.54 -13.30 3.99
C PHE A 99 9.48 -12.16 2.97
N TRP A 100 10.58 -11.47 2.75
CA TRP A 100 10.64 -10.41 1.75
C TRP A 100 10.41 -10.93 0.32
N ALA A 101 10.90 -12.14 0.00
CA ALA A 101 10.68 -12.78 -1.29
C ALA A 101 9.21 -13.16 -1.59
N LYS A 102 8.31 -13.08 -0.61
CA LYS A 102 6.85 -13.22 -0.82
C LYS A 102 6.21 -11.95 -1.38
N ASP A 103 6.92 -10.83 -1.41
CA ASP A 103 6.39 -9.57 -1.93
C ASP A 103 6.15 -9.68 -3.43
N PRO A 104 4.91 -9.45 -3.91
CA PRO A 104 4.58 -9.54 -5.33
C PRO A 104 5.35 -8.56 -6.20
N ASN A 105 5.80 -7.44 -5.63
CA ASN A 105 6.53 -6.39 -6.35
C ASN A 105 8.05 -6.65 -6.43
N ILE A 106 8.56 -7.75 -5.87
CA ILE A 106 9.99 -8.06 -5.93
C ILE A 106 10.48 -8.21 -7.39
N THR A 107 9.63 -8.70 -8.27
CA THR A 107 9.91 -8.82 -9.69
C THR A 107 10.12 -7.47 -10.37
N ALA A 108 9.48 -6.41 -9.90
CA ALA A 108 9.64 -5.06 -10.42
C ALA A 108 11.05 -4.48 -10.19
N LEU A 109 11.84 -5.06 -9.27
CA LEU A 109 13.26 -4.72 -9.10
C LEU A 109 14.15 -5.28 -10.22
N VAL A 110 13.70 -6.36 -10.89
CA VAL A 110 14.54 -7.17 -11.79
C VAL A 110 13.99 -7.16 -13.22
N SER A 111 12.71 -6.82 -13.43
CA SER A 111 11.99 -7.03 -14.70
C SER A 111 12.17 -5.93 -15.74
N THR A 112 13.06 -4.97 -15.55
CA THR A 112 13.33 -3.94 -16.56
C THR A 112 14.50 -4.35 -17.43
N ASP A 113 14.27 -4.53 -18.73
CA ASP A 113 15.31 -4.79 -19.75
C ASP A 113 16.32 -3.64 -19.85
N VAL A 114 15.98 -2.48 -19.28
CA VAL A 114 16.84 -1.29 -19.24
C VAL A 114 16.90 -0.77 -17.80
N ILE A 115 18.12 -0.57 -17.29
CA ILE A 115 18.34 0.10 -16.00
C ILE A 115 17.91 1.56 -16.14
N ASN A 116 16.82 1.91 -15.51
CA ASN A 116 16.31 3.28 -15.46
C ASN A 116 16.50 3.90 -14.05
N THR A 117 16.20 5.19 -13.92
CA THR A 117 16.33 5.93 -12.66
C THR A 117 15.49 5.29 -11.54
N ASP A 118 14.30 4.77 -11.85
CA ASP A 118 13.42 4.15 -10.87
C ASP A 118 14.01 2.86 -10.30
N SER A 119 14.61 2.02 -11.14
CA SER A 119 15.31 0.81 -10.70
C SER A 119 16.46 1.14 -9.74
N ILE A 120 17.25 2.19 -10.05
CA ILE A 120 18.35 2.66 -9.18
C ILE A 120 17.79 3.13 -7.83
N LEU A 121 16.71 3.90 -7.84
CA LEU A 121 16.06 4.39 -6.62
C LEU A 121 15.47 3.25 -5.79
N HIS A 122 14.88 2.23 -6.41
CA HIS A 122 14.34 1.06 -5.71
C HIS A 122 15.45 0.23 -5.05
N ILE A 123 16.53 -0.05 -5.78
CA ILE A 123 17.69 -0.77 -5.25
C ILE A 123 18.35 0.03 -4.12
N SER A 124 18.50 1.33 -4.28
CA SER A 124 19.06 2.22 -3.23
C SER A 124 18.20 2.17 -1.97
N ALA A 125 16.87 2.18 -2.08
CA ALA A 125 15.97 2.07 -0.93
C ALA A 125 16.15 0.76 -0.16
N VAL A 126 16.32 -0.36 -0.87
CA VAL A 126 16.58 -1.68 -0.27
C VAL A 126 17.94 -1.69 0.45
N ILE A 127 18.98 -1.15 -0.16
CA ILE A 127 20.32 -1.06 0.45
C ILE A 127 20.26 -0.20 1.72
N PHE A 128 19.64 0.99 1.67
CA PHE A 128 19.49 1.86 2.83
C PHE A 128 18.71 1.18 3.97
N ALA A 129 17.61 0.49 3.65
CA ALA A 129 16.83 -0.25 4.64
C ALA A 129 17.65 -1.39 5.27
N PHE A 130 18.44 -2.11 4.48
CA PHE A 130 19.33 -3.17 4.98
C PHE A 130 20.37 -2.63 5.94
N VAL A 131 21.08 -1.56 5.55
CA VAL A 131 22.09 -0.91 6.39
C VAL A 131 21.44 -0.36 7.67
N PHE A 132 20.29 0.28 7.57
CA PHE A 132 19.53 0.79 8.71
C PHE A 132 19.19 -0.32 9.71
N CYS A 133 18.68 -1.47 9.25
CA CYS A 133 18.38 -2.61 10.10
C CYS A 133 19.62 -3.19 10.78
N LEU A 134 20.76 -3.26 10.09
CA LEU A 134 22.04 -3.70 10.71
C LEU A 134 22.53 -2.70 11.75
N CYS A 135 22.40 -1.40 11.50
CA CYS A 135 22.72 -0.37 12.49
C CYS A 135 21.85 -0.51 13.73
N LEU A 136 20.55 -0.79 13.57
CA LEU A 136 19.63 -1.04 14.69
C LEU A 136 19.94 -2.32 15.45
N GLN A 137 20.39 -3.38 14.77
CA GLN A 137 20.88 -4.57 15.44
C GLN A 137 22.07 -4.25 16.35
N GLY A 138 23.07 -3.52 15.83
CA GLY A 138 24.22 -3.07 16.61
C GLY A 138 23.84 -2.12 17.75
N TRP A 139 22.95 -1.19 17.50
CA TRP A 139 22.43 -0.26 18.49
C TRP A 139 21.70 -1.00 19.63
N SER A 140 20.83 -1.96 19.34
CA SER A 140 20.10 -2.72 20.37
C SER A 140 21.07 -3.59 21.21
N ASP A 141 22.09 -4.19 20.61
CA ASP A 141 23.15 -4.91 21.33
C ASP A 141 23.90 -3.98 22.30
N LEU A 142 24.34 -2.82 21.82
CA LEU A 142 25.06 -1.83 22.62
C LEU A 142 24.19 -1.27 23.76
N LEU A 143 22.94 -0.94 23.47
CA LEU A 143 22.00 -0.43 24.46
C LEU A 143 21.81 -1.44 25.61
N LEU A 144 21.58 -2.72 25.28
CA LEU A 144 21.41 -3.76 26.29
C LEU A 144 22.68 -4.05 27.10
N LYS A 145 23.85 -4.04 26.46
CA LYS A 145 25.14 -4.18 27.15
C LYS A 145 25.40 -3.00 28.11
N GLN A 146 25.06 -1.79 27.69
CA GLN A 146 25.21 -0.58 28.53
C GLN A 146 24.19 -0.58 29.68
N ALA A 147 22.96 -1.05 29.45
CA ALA A 147 21.97 -1.21 30.51
C ALA A 147 22.43 -2.24 31.56
N GLY A 148 23.02 -3.37 31.12
CA GLY A 148 23.54 -4.42 31.99
C GLY A 148 24.65 -3.96 32.94
N LYS A 149 25.50 -3.02 32.49
CA LYS A 149 26.52 -2.42 33.34
C LYS A 149 25.98 -1.52 34.47
N THR A 150 24.76 -1.03 34.31
CA THR A 150 24.11 -0.12 35.27
C THR A 150 23.13 -0.86 36.19
N GLN A 151 22.23 -1.65 35.60
CA GLN A 151 21.18 -2.32 36.35
C GLN A 151 20.69 -3.60 35.65
N GLN A 152 20.95 -4.77 36.22
CA GLN A 152 20.60 -6.07 35.61
C GLN A 152 19.09 -6.30 35.47
N LYS A 153 18.27 -5.90 36.48
CA LYS A 153 16.81 -6.04 36.44
C LYS A 153 16.19 -5.26 35.28
N SER A 154 16.66 -4.03 35.04
CA SER A 154 16.18 -3.20 33.92
C SER A 154 16.57 -3.78 32.56
N THR A 155 17.74 -4.43 32.46
CA THR A 155 18.16 -5.13 31.25
C THR A 155 17.27 -6.32 30.94
N ALA A 156 16.85 -7.09 31.97
CA ALA A 156 15.91 -8.18 31.79
C ALA A 156 14.53 -7.69 31.27
N LEU A 157 14.04 -6.58 31.81
CA LEU A 157 12.83 -5.93 31.33
C LEU A 157 12.93 -5.48 29.86
N LEU A 158 14.04 -4.80 29.49
CA LEU A 158 14.28 -4.37 28.12
C LEU A 158 14.32 -5.56 27.15
N LYS A 159 15.00 -6.64 27.53
CA LYS A 159 15.03 -7.88 26.73
C LYS A 159 13.64 -8.50 26.59
N GLY A 160 12.87 -8.51 27.66
CA GLY A 160 11.48 -9.01 27.67
C GLY A 160 10.61 -8.23 26.67
N VAL A 161 10.64 -6.89 26.73
CA VAL A 161 9.89 -6.04 25.80
C VAL A 161 10.27 -6.31 24.35
N MET A 162 11.57 -6.36 24.03
CA MET A 162 12.02 -6.64 22.67
C MET A 162 11.65 -8.06 22.21
N SER A 163 11.59 -9.03 23.12
CA SER A 163 11.20 -10.41 22.80
C SER A 163 9.72 -10.54 22.43
N LEU A 164 8.85 -9.56 22.74
CA LEU A 164 7.45 -9.54 22.29
C LEU A 164 7.33 -9.53 20.76
N LEU A 165 8.37 -9.07 20.04
CA LEU A 165 8.41 -9.16 18.57
C LEU A 165 8.27 -10.59 18.04
N LEU A 166 8.68 -11.61 18.81
CA LEU A 166 8.47 -13.00 18.44
C LEU A 166 6.98 -13.35 18.29
N ILE A 167 6.13 -12.82 19.18
CA ILE A 167 4.67 -13.03 19.08
C ILE A 167 4.15 -12.42 17.77
N CYS A 168 4.62 -11.22 17.43
CA CYS A 168 4.22 -10.51 16.22
C CYS A 168 4.66 -11.23 14.93
N LEU A 169 5.70 -12.08 15.01
CA LEU A 169 6.15 -12.92 13.90
C LEU A 169 5.43 -14.27 13.87
N LEU A 170 5.19 -14.88 15.04
CA LEU A 170 4.59 -16.20 15.14
C LEU A 170 3.09 -16.21 14.81
N VAL A 171 2.33 -15.19 15.25
CA VAL A 171 0.87 -15.15 15.08
C VAL A 171 0.46 -15.10 13.60
N PRO A 172 1.02 -14.21 12.75
CA PRO A 172 0.72 -14.24 11.30
C PRO A 172 1.12 -15.54 10.63
N LEU A 173 2.27 -16.10 11.01
CA LEU A 173 2.76 -17.37 10.45
C LEU A 173 1.83 -18.54 10.78
N ILE A 174 1.29 -18.60 11.99
CA ILE A 174 0.26 -19.58 12.39
C ILE A 174 -1.02 -19.34 11.57
N GLY A 175 -1.42 -18.10 11.35
CA GLY A 175 -2.56 -17.75 10.50
C GLY A 175 -2.39 -18.25 9.06
N GLU A 176 -1.21 -18.02 8.46
CA GLU A 176 -0.89 -18.55 7.12
C GLU A 176 -0.94 -20.09 7.06
N LEU A 177 -0.39 -20.77 8.07
CA LEU A 177 -0.44 -22.24 8.15
C LEU A 177 -1.88 -22.74 8.24
N LEU A 178 -2.71 -22.13 9.09
CA LEU A 178 -4.13 -22.49 9.20
C LEU A 178 -4.87 -22.28 7.87
N LEU A 179 -4.59 -21.16 7.17
CA LEU A 179 -5.19 -20.90 5.86
C LEU A 179 -4.81 -21.98 4.84
N ILE A 180 -3.54 -22.38 4.79
CA ILE A 180 -3.07 -23.43 3.87
C ILE A 180 -3.71 -24.77 4.20
N LEU A 181 -3.80 -25.15 5.48
CA LEU A 181 -4.43 -26.40 5.92
C LEU A 181 -5.93 -26.44 5.58
N MET A 182 -6.64 -25.30 5.67
CA MET A 182 -8.03 -25.21 5.23
C MET A 182 -8.15 -25.31 3.69
N LYS A 183 -7.25 -24.70 2.93
CA LYS A 183 -7.21 -24.83 1.46
C LYS A 183 -6.92 -26.25 0.98
N LEU A 184 -6.11 -26.99 1.73
CA LEU A 184 -5.83 -28.42 1.47
C LEU A 184 -6.91 -29.36 2.01
N GLN A 185 -8.00 -28.83 2.56
CA GLN A 185 -9.11 -29.57 3.14
C GLN A 185 -8.72 -30.51 4.31
N VAL A 186 -7.54 -30.29 4.92
CA VAL A 186 -7.10 -31.00 6.13
C VAL A 186 -7.87 -30.50 7.35
N LEU A 187 -8.24 -29.22 7.36
CA LEU A 187 -9.03 -28.59 8.41
C LEU A 187 -10.32 -28.02 7.84
N GLU A 188 -11.42 -28.21 8.56
CA GLU A 188 -12.71 -27.63 8.20
C GLU A 188 -12.68 -26.10 8.26
N LEU A 189 -13.38 -25.48 7.32
CA LEU A 189 -13.53 -24.05 7.20
C LEU A 189 -14.59 -23.54 8.18
N THR A 190 -14.16 -22.95 9.30
CA THR A 190 -15.05 -22.38 10.33
C THR A 190 -14.90 -20.88 10.43
N LYS A 191 -16.00 -20.19 10.84
CA LYS A 191 -16.00 -18.72 11.03
C LYS A 191 -14.89 -18.25 11.98
N LEU A 192 -14.61 -19.01 13.05
CA LEU A 192 -13.58 -18.67 14.04
C LEU A 192 -12.17 -18.75 13.44
N ARG A 193 -11.87 -19.80 12.68
CA ARG A 193 -10.57 -19.97 12.01
C ARG A 193 -10.34 -18.88 10.95
N LEU A 194 -11.36 -18.59 10.14
CA LEU A 194 -11.28 -17.50 9.16
C LEU A 194 -11.07 -16.14 9.81
N SER A 195 -11.79 -15.86 10.90
CA SER A 195 -11.60 -14.62 11.66
C SER A 195 -10.20 -14.50 12.23
N PHE A 196 -9.63 -15.61 12.73
CA PHE A 196 -8.25 -15.63 13.22
C PHE A 196 -7.25 -15.36 12.09
N VAL A 197 -7.40 -16.03 10.94
CA VAL A 197 -6.54 -15.82 9.76
C VAL A 197 -6.56 -14.36 9.32
N ALA A 198 -7.75 -13.77 9.18
CA ALA A 198 -7.89 -12.37 8.78
C ALA A 198 -7.20 -11.42 9.77
N LYS A 199 -7.51 -11.56 11.07
CA LYS A 199 -6.92 -10.72 12.13
C LYS A 199 -5.41 -10.92 12.29
N SER A 200 -4.90 -12.13 12.11
CA SER A 200 -3.47 -12.40 12.18
C SER A 200 -2.69 -11.73 11.05
N GLY A 201 -3.27 -11.65 9.85
CA GLY A 201 -2.70 -10.94 8.71
C GLY A 201 -2.55 -9.43 8.97
N GLU A 202 -3.49 -8.81 9.69
CA GLU A 202 -3.42 -7.40 10.07
C GLU A 202 -2.17 -7.07 10.91
N ILE A 203 -1.68 -8.01 11.73
CA ILE A 203 -0.45 -7.80 12.53
C ILE A 203 0.74 -7.51 11.60
N THR A 204 0.83 -8.18 10.46
CA THR A 204 1.90 -7.93 9.49
C THR A 204 1.81 -6.51 8.94
N ARG A 205 0.63 -6.02 8.61
CA ARG A 205 0.40 -4.65 8.15
C ARG A 205 0.85 -3.61 9.18
N TRP A 206 0.59 -3.85 10.47
CA TRP A 206 0.93 -2.93 11.55
C TRP A 206 2.35 -3.13 12.11
N LEU A 207 3.15 -4.06 11.57
CA LEU A 207 4.40 -4.51 12.17
C LEU A 207 5.42 -3.39 12.37
N ASN A 208 5.57 -2.46 11.43
CA ASN A 208 6.46 -1.32 11.58
C ASN A 208 6.02 -0.37 12.71
N TYR A 209 4.70 -0.14 12.88
CA TYR A 209 4.18 0.64 14.01
C TYR A 209 4.37 -0.09 15.34
N ILE A 210 4.20 -1.41 15.36
CA ILE A 210 4.48 -2.23 16.55
C ILE A 210 5.97 -2.15 16.90
N CYS A 211 6.86 -2.25 15.93
CA CYS A 211 8.30 -2.06 16.15
C CYS A 211 8.60 -0.65 16.69
N ALA A 212 8.00 0.39 16.12
CA ALA A 212 8.15 1.76 16.60
C ALA A 212 7.63 1.93 18.04
N ALA A 213 6.46 1.38 18.36
CA ALA A 213 5.91 1.41 19.72
C ALA A 213 6.81 0.68 20.72
N LEU A 214 7.32 -0.49 20.38
CA LEU A 214 8.26 -1.23 21.23
C LEU A 214 9.59 -0.49 21.40
N LEU A 215 10.11 0.15 20.34
CA LEU A 215 11.29 1.02 20.44
C LEU A 215 11.04 2.20 21.39
N LEU A 216 9.86 2.84 21.30
CA LEU A 216 9.48 3.93 22.21
C LEU A 216 9.46 3.46 23.68
N VAL A 217 8.85 2.30 23.94
CA VAL A 217 8.82 1.71 25.28
C VAL A 217 10.24 1.39 25.78
N VAL A 218 11.08 0.81 24.94
CA VAL A 218 12.49 0.51 25.25
C VAL A 218 13.26 1.79 25.59
N LEU A 219 13.09 2.85 24.80
CA LEU A 219 13.73 4.14 25.03
C LEU A 219 13.23 4.79 26.32
N ALA A 220 11.92 4.74 26.61
CA ALA A 220 11.36 5.27 27.86
C ALA A 220 11.92 4.54 29.10
N ILE A 221 11.99 3.19 29.06
CA ILE A 221 12.58 2.39 30.13
C ILE A 221 14.07 2.71 30.29
N PHE A 222 14.82 2.75 29.18
CA PHE A 222 16.25 3.05 29.20
C PHE A 222 16.51 4.47 29.73
N TYR A 223 15.72 5.45 29.33
CA TYR A 223 15.80 6.81 29.84
C TYR A 223 15.53 6.84 31.36
N GLY A 224 14.38 6.32 31.80
CA GLY A 224 13.97 6.40 33.20
C GLY A 224 14.83 5.58 34.17
N LYS A 225 15.24 4.37 33.76
CA LYS A 225 15.99 3.46 34.67
C LYS A 225 17.50 3.56 34.54
N ILE A 226 18.02 3.90 33.38
CA ILE A 226 19.48 3.88 33.12
C ILE A 226 20.04 5.30 33.02
N HIS A 227 19.47 6.13 32.12
CA HIS A 227 20.00 7.46 31.86
C HIS A 227 19.85 8.40 33.08
N LEU A 228 18.66 8.45 33.69
CA LEU A 228 18.45 9.27 34.88
C LEU A 228 19.30 8.81 36.07
N SER A 229 19.45 7.48 36.28
CA SER A 229 20.33 6.94 37.31
C SER A 229 21.78 7.38 37.10
N ARG A 230 22.28 7.32 35.85
CA ARG A 230 23.64 7.81 35.52
C ARG A 230 23.78 9.30 35.76
N LYS A 231 22.75 10.10 35.43
CA LYS A 231 22.74 11.55 35.67
C LYS A 231 22.83 11.86 37.16
N GLN A 232 22.09 11.15 38.01
CA GLN A 232 22.14 11.28 39.46
C GLN A 232 23.56 10.92 40.00
N GLN A 233 24.13 9.80 39.53
CA GLN A 233 25.47 9.37 39.93
C GLN A 233 26.56 10.43 39.61
N VAL A 234 26.48 11.09 38.46
CA VAL A 234 27.38 12.17 38.09
C VAL A 234 27.26 13.35 39.04
N ASN A 235 26.04 13.72 39.44
CA ASN A 235 25.75 14.86 40.31
C ASN A 235 26.18 14.61 41.76
N THR A 236 26.16 13.37 42.24
CA THR A 236 26.51 13.00 43.63
C THR A 236 28.02 12.73 43.80
N THR A 237 28.80 12.55 42.72
CA THR A 237 30.18 12.20 42.79
C THR A 237 31.06 13.46 42.90
N GLN A 238 31.92 13.51 43.95
CA GLN A 238 32.84 14.63 44.19
C GLN A 238 34.24 14.39 43.61
N GLU A 239 34.69 13.12 43.55
CA GLU A 239 36.02 12.79 43.09
C GLU A 239 36.18 13.06 41.55
N PRO A 240 37.19 13.84 41.14
CA PRO A 240 37.33 14.28 39.73
C PRO A 240 37.52 13.13 38.74
N ILE A 241 38.26 12.08 39.10
CA ILE A 241 38.55 10.93 38.23
C ILE A 241 37.26 10.09 38.01
N GLU A 242 36.59 9.74 39.11
CA GLU A 242 35.36 8.97 39.09
C GLU A 242 34.24 9.74 38.37
N LYS A 243 34.14 11.04 38.60
CA LYS A 243 33.18 11.92 37.91
C LYS A 243 33.36 11.92 36.39
N ARG A 244 34.62 11.93 35.91
CA ARG A 244 34.92 11.84 34.47
C ARG A 244 34.48 10.51 33.87
N GLN A 245 34.67 9.38 34.57
CA GLN A 245 34.21 8.07 34.13
C GLN A 245 32.65 7.99 34.07
N LYS A 246 31.99 8.49 35.11
CA LYS A 246 30.49 8.55 35.13
C LYS A 246 29.93 9.47 34.07
N LEU A 247 30.62 10.58 33.81
CA LEU A 247 30.24 11.50 32.72
C LEU A 247 30.36 10.85 31.34
N ALA A 248 31.41 10.06 31.10
CA ALA A 248 31.58 9.31 29.85
C ALA A 248 30.43 8.28 29.67
N ALA A 249 30.04 7.58 30.73
CA ALA A 249 28.92 6.66 30.73
C ALA A 249 27.58 7.38 30.46
N LEU A 250 27.40 8.59 31.02
CA LEU A 250 26.22 9.43 30.76
C LEU A 250 26.16 9.89 29.31
N ARG A 251 27.29 10.36 28.74
CA ARG A 251 27.39 10.76 27.32
C ARG A 251 27.02 9.58 26.40
N THR A 252 27.55 8.38 26.69
CA THR A 252 27.21 7.18 25.90
C THR A 252 25.70 6.89 25.93
N SER A 253 25.05 7.02 27.12
CA SER A 253 23.63 6.83 27.21
C SER A 253 22.83 7.91 26.46
N SER A 254 23.29 9.17 26.42
CA SER A 254 22.67 10.24 25.63
C SER A 254 22.76 9.96 24.13
N HIS A 255 23.92 9.50 23.65
CA HIS A 255 24.09 9.14 22.23
C HIS A 255 23.17 7.94 21.84
N LEU A 256 23.08 6.92 22.68
CA LEU A 256 22.19 5.78 22.44
C LEU A 256 20.72 6.21 22.40
N LEU A 257 20.29 7.13 23.27
CA LEU A 257 18.95 7.70 23.21
C LEU A 257 18.74 8.50 21.91
N GLY A 258 19.69 9.36 21.53
CA GLY A 258 19.60 10.15 20.30
C GLY A 258 19.44 9.27 19.05
N TRP A 259 20.28 8.27 18.89
CA TRP A 259 20.18 7.31 17.79
C TRP A 259 18.89 6.50 17.84
N GLY A 260 18.42 6.11 19.03
CA GLY A 260 17.16 5.40 19.19
C GLY A 260 15.95 6.24 18.80
N TYR A 261 15.91 7.53 19.21
CA TYR A 261 14.84 8.44 18.79
C TYR A 261 14.87 8.72 17.29
N LEU A 262 16.05 8.84 16.68
CA LEU A 262 16.16 8.96 15.23
C LEU A 262 15.62 7.71 14.52
N ALA A 263 16.00 6.53 15.00
CA ALA A 263 15.49 5.27 14.45
C ALA A 263 13.97 5.13 14.59
N LEU A 264 13.42 5.50 15.75
CA LEU A 264 11.97 5.56 15.97
C LEU A 264 11.29 6.51 14.97
N ALA A 265 11.84 7.71 14.78
CA ALA A 265 11.30 8.70 13.86
C ALA A 265 11.31 8.19 12.41
N ILE A 266 12.42 7.59 11.96
CA ILE A 266 12.52 7.01 10.61
C ILE A 266 11.49 5.88 10.44
N THR A 267 11.42 4.93 11.37
CA THR A 267 10.50 3.78 11.26
C THR A 267 9.04 4.23 11.24
N PHE A 268 8.67 5.17 12.11
CA PHE A 268 7.30 5.68 12.19
C PHE A 268 6.94 6.55 10.98
N ALA A 269 7.82 7.48 10.62
CA ALA A 269 7.56 8.44 9.54
C ALA A 269 7.47 7.76 8.17
N THR A 270 8.30 6.76 7.89
CA THR A 270 8.25 6.03 6.61
C THR A 270 6.95 5.24 6.47
N GLN A 271 6.49 4.57 7.52
CA GLN A 271 5.22 3.86 7.49
C GLN A 271 4.04 4.82 7.35
N LEU A 272 4.05 5.92 8.10
CA LEU A 272 3.01 6.96 8.03
C LEU A 272 2.95 7.61 6.64
N TYR A 273 4.12 7.95 6.08
CA TYR A 273 4.21 8.52 4.75
C TYR A 273 3.67 7.54 3.68
N TRP A 274 4.04 6.26 3.81
CA TRP A 274 3.48 5.23 2.93
C TRP A 274 1.95 5.18 2.99
N GLU A 275 1.36 5.08 4.18
CA GLU A 275 -0.09 4.94 4.33
C GLU A 275 -0.88 6.20 3.95
N GLN A 276 -0.34 7.38 4.29
CA GLN A 276 -1.10 8.63 4.11
C GLN A 276 -0.89 9.28 2.75
N ILE A 277 0.22 9.02 2.09
CA ILE A 277 0.61 9.71 0.86
C ILE A 277 0.90 8.73 -0.27
N ALA A 278 1.88 7.84 -0.11
CA ALA A 278 2.43 7.07 -1.21
C ALA A 278 1.55 5.88 -1.65
N SER A 279 0.72 5.32 -0.77
CA SER A 279 -0.21 4.22 -1.09
C SER A 279 -1.58 4.71 -1.59
N ARG A 280 -1.84 6.01 -1.53
CA ARG A 280 -3.11 6.54 -2.04
C ARG A 280 -3.13 6.40 -3.56
N PRO A 281 -4.23 5.90 -4.11
CA PRO A 281 -4.39 5.91 -5.56
C PRO A 281 -4.30 7.36 -6.05
N PRO A 282 -3.74 7.59 -7.22
CA PRO A 282 -3.69 8.91 -7.82
C PRO A 282 -5.11 9.46 -7.95
N GLN A 283 -5.28 10.73 -7.56
CA GLN A 283 -6.59 11.39 -7.66
C GLN A 283 -6.88 11.78 -9.10
N LEU A 284 -8.12 11.51 -9.52
CA LEU A 284 -8.59 11.96 -10.81
C LEU A 284 -8.54 13.50 -10.88
N SER A 285 -8.09 14.06 -12.01
CA SER A 285 -8.24 15.47 -12.28
C SER A 285 -9.74 15.84 -12.31
N GLU A 286 -10.06 17.08 -11.95
CA GLU A 286 -11.42 17.58 -12.04
C GLU A 286 -11.96 17.47 -13.47
N ALA A 287 -13.21 17.00 -13.59
CA ALA A 287 -13.85 16.86 -14.89
C ALA A 287 -14.56 18.17 -15.26
N ILE A 288 -14.35 18.62 -16.49
CA ILE A 288 -15.03 19.80 -17.03
C ILE A 288 -16.46 19.40 -17.40
N PRO A 289 -17.49 20.04 -16.81
CA PRO A 289 -18.86 19.74 -17.19
C PRO A 289 -19.14 20.23 -18.62
N VAL A 290 -19.82 19.38 -19.40
CA VAL A 290 -20.24 19.68 -20.76
C VAL A 290 -21.73 19.48 -20.93
N THR A 291 -22.32 20.25 -21.82
CA THR A 291 -23.75 20.20 -22.16
C THR A 291 -23.94 19.91 -23.64
N LEU A 292 -25.06 19.33 -23.97
CA LEU A 292 -25.46 19.13 -25.37
C LEU A 292 -26.02 20.43 -25.95
N ASP A 293 -25.73 20.68 -27.19
CA ASP A 293 -26.36 21.78 -27.98
C ASP A 293 -27.75 21.38 -28.52
N GLU A 294 -28.38 22.24 -29.34
CA GLU A 294 -29.66 21.97 -29.98
C GLU A 294 -29.62 20.74 -30.93
N LYS A 295 -28.45 20.40 -31.46
CA LYS A 295 -28.23 19.22 -32.31
C LYS A 295 -27.87 17.95 -31.53
N GLN A 296 -27.95 18.01 -30.20
CA GLN A 296 -27.57 16.92 -29.30
C GLN A 296 -26.09 16.53 -29.42
N GLN A 297 -25.21 17.53 -29.55
CA GLN A 297 -23.76 17.36 -29.67
C GLN A 297 -23.01 18.10 -28.55
N VAL A 298 -21.92 17.53 -28.08
CA VAL A 298 -20.93 18.18 -27.23
C VAL A 298 -19.82 18.76 -28.10
N HIS A 299 -19.46 20.01 -27.86
CA HIS A 299 -18.42 20.74 -28.57
C HIS A 299 -17.17 20.88 -27.68
N ILE A 300 -16.01 20.42 -28.16
CA ILE A 300 -14.72 20.56 -27.47
C ILE A 300 -13.71 21.20 -28.41
N PRO A 301 -13.20 22.39 -28.10
CA PRO A 301 -12.18 23.05 -28.93
C PRO A 301 -10.89 22.20 -28.97
N ILE A 302 -10.33 22.01 -30.18
CA ILE A 302 -9.07 21.27 -30.38
C ILE A 302 -7.91 21.94 -29.63
N GLU A 303 -7.90 23.26 -29.57
CA GLU A 303 -6.88 24.03 -28.85
C GLU A 303 -6.75 23.61 -27.37
N GLN A 304 -7.86 23.16 -26.77
CA GLN A 304 -7.91 22.73 -25.37
C GLN A 304 -7.27 21.35 -25.15
N VAL A 305 -7.24 20.48 -26.15
CA VAL A 305 -6.93 19.06 -26.02
C VAL A 305 -5.73 18.58 -26.85
N LYS A 306 -5.08 19.50 -27.58
CA LYS A 306 -3.96 19.16 -28.48
C LYS A 306 -2.61 18.95 -27.79
N ASP A 307 -2.47 19.30 -26.52
CA ASP A 307 -1.22 19.37 -25.77
C ASP A 307 -0.64 18.01 -25.32
N GLY A 308 -1.30 16.91 -25.70
CA GLY A 308 -0.88 15.56 -25.33
C GLY A 308 -1.20 15.14 -23.89
N LYS A 309 -1.95 15.98 -23.14
CA LYS A 309 -2.42 15.66 -21.79
C LYS A 309 -3.82 15.06 -21.82
N LEU A 310 -4.18 14.40 -20.73
CA LEU A 310 -5.51 13.85 -20.53
C LEU A 310 -6.46 14.97 -20.08
N HIS A 311 -7.41 15.36 -20.93
CA HIS A 311 -8.44 16.34 -20.62
C HIS A 311 -9.75 15.63 -20.34
N ARG A 312 -10.22 15.71 -19.08
CA ARG A 312 -11.41 15.01 -18.59
C ARG A 312 -12.63 15.89 -18.65
N PHE A 313 -13.72 15.28 -19.13
CA PHE A 313 -15.03 15.88 -19.26
C PHE A 313 -16.09 15.02 -18.58
N VAL A 314 -17.20 15.62 -18.20
CA VAL A 314 -18.37 14.92 -17.66
C VAL A 314 -19.65 15.45 -18.27
N TRP A 315 -20.43 14.56 -18.79
CA TRP A 315 -21.82 14.79 -19.22
C TRP A 315 -22.77 14.15 -18.22
N ILE A 316 -23.82 14.88 -17.82
CA ILE A 316 -24.86 14.35 -16.94
C ILE A 316 -26.02 13.92 -17.81
N ALA A 317 -26.33 12.64 -17.78
CA ALA A 317 -27.44 12.05 -18.50
C ALA A 317 -28.80 12.43 -17.85
N ASP A 318 -29.89 12.23 -18.58
CA ASP A 318 -31.26 12.54 -18.11
C ASP A 318 -31.65 11.80 -16.81
N ASP A 319 -31.01 10.67 -16.53
CA ASP A 319 -31.22 9.92 -15.28
C ASP A 319 -30.32 10.37 -14.12
N GLY A 320 -29.50 11.40 -14.34
CA GLY A 320 -28.51 11.92 -13.40
C GLY A 320 -27.19 11.16 -13.42
N LYS A 321 -27.01 10.18 -14.28
CA LYS A 321 -25.76 9.44 -14.37
C LYS A 321 -24.65 10.31 -14.92
N ALA A 322 -23.53 10.35 -14.22
CA ALA A 322 -22.35 11.11 -14.61
C ALA A 322 -21.46 10.28 -15.55
N VAL A 323 -21.56 10.54 -16.83
CA VAL A 323 -20.75 9.88 -17.86
C VAL A 323 -19.46 10.68 -18.01
N ARG A 324 -18.36 10.13 -17.48
CA ARG A 324 -17.02 10.73 -17.60
C ARG A 324 -16.33 10.20 -18.84
N PHE A 325 -15.67 11.08 -19.54
CA PHE A 325 -14.83 10.73 -20.69
C PHE A 325 -13.62 11.66 -20.75
N PHE A 326 -12.63 11.30 -21.53
CA PHE A 326 -11.49 12.18 -21.76
C PHE A 326 -11.08 12.19 -23.25
N VAL A 327 -10.45 13.29 -23.60
CA VAL A 327 -9.82 13.45 -24.91
C VAL A 327 -8.34 13.60 -24.70
N ILE A 328 -7.55 12.97 -25.57
CA ILE A 328 -6.09 13.02 -25.55
C ILE A 328 -5.53 13.09 -26.97
N ASN A 329 -4.50 13.91 -27.17
CA ASN A 329 -3.70 13.82 -28.38
C ASN A 329 -2.61 12.74 -28.20
N ARG A 330 -2.68 11.69 -28.99
CA ARG A 330 -1.81 10.50 -28.86
C ARG A 330 -0.39 10.70 -29.40
N GLN A 331 -0.14 11.76 -30.15
CA GLN A 331 1.15 12.05 -30.76
C GLN A 331 1.53 13.51 -30.54
N PRO A 332 2.75 13.79 -29.98
CA PRO A 332 3.17 15.16 -29.72
C PRO A 332 3.31 16.04 -30.98
N ASP A 333 3.78 15.43 -32.07
CA ASP A 333 4.14 16.15 -33.29
C ASP A 333 3.06 16.16 -34.37
N LYS A 334 1.97 15.44 -34.15
CA LYS A 334 0.85 15.32 -35.09
C LYS A 334 -0.47 15.26 -34.33
N LEU A 335 -1.46 15.96 -34.87
CA LEU A 335 -2.82 15.88 -34.32
C LEU A 335 -3.39 14.47 -34.55
N SER A 336 -3.50 13.69 -33.48
CA SER A 336 -4.05 12.34 -33.43
C SER A 336 -4.91 12.17 -32.19
N LEU A 337 -6.10 12.76 -32.26
CA LEU A 337 -7.04 12.78 -31.12
C LEU A 337 -7.71 11.44 -30.92
N ALA A 338 -8.04 11.14 -29.67
CA ALA A 338 -8.92 10.04 -29.28
C ALA A 338 -9.89 10.54 -28.20
N ALA A 339 -11.17 10.26 -28.39
CA ALA A 339 -12.22 10.46 -27.40
C ALA A 339 -12.61 9.10 -26.83
N VAL A 340 -12.50 8.94 -25.52
CA VAL A 340 -12.70 7.65 -24.85
C VAL A 340 -13.40 7.85 -23.50
N PHE A 341 -14.16 6.87 -23.05
CA PHE A 341 -14.73 6.88 -21.72
C PHE A 341 -13.65 6.76 -20.64
N ASP A 342 -13.83 7.44 -19.54
CA ASP A 342 -12.95 7.36 -18.36
C ASP A 342 -13.26 6.09 -17.56
N ALA A 343 -13.34 4.97 -18.25
CA ALA A 343 -13.69 3.66 -17.76
C ALA A 343 -13.11 2.56 -18.66
N CYS A 344 -12.89 1.37 -18.10
CA CYS A 344 -12.54 0.17 -18.87
C CYS A 344 -13.42 -1.02 -18.49
N LEU A 345 -13.45 -2.03 -19.36
CA LEU A 345 -14.28 -3.23 -19.14
C LEU A 345 -13.87 -4.08 -17.93
N LEU A 346 -12.62 -3.97 -17.48
CA LEU A 346 -12.08 -4.76 -16.36
C LEU A 346 -12.23 -4.06 -15.01
N CYS A 347 -11.94 -2.74 -14.95
CA CYS A 347 -11.90 -1.98 -13.69
C CYS A 347 -13.13 -1.06 -13.52
N GLY A 348 -14.03 -1.00 -14.49
CA GLY A 348 -15.19 -0.11 -14.46
C GLY A 348 -14.80 1.37 -14.51
N ASP A 349 -15.53 2.21 -13.78
CA ASP A 349 -15.43 3.66 -13.74
C ASP A 349 -14.38 4.23 -12.75
N GLN A 350 -13.32 3.45 -12.48
CA GLN A 350 -12.21 3.93 -11.62
C GLN A 350 -11.43 5.08 -12.26
N GLY A 351 -11.44 5.17 -13.58
CA GLY A 351 -10.84 6.25 -14.35
C GLY A 351 -9.34 6.11 -14.57
N TYR A 352 -8.79 7.14 -15.23
CA TYR A 352 -7.37 7.19 -15.62
C TYR A 352 -6.73 8.49 -15.16
N VAL A 353 -5.43 8.45 -14.91
CA VAL A 353 -4.63 9.63 -14.57
C VAL A 353 -3.43 9.73 -15.48
N MET A 354 -2.88 10.94 -15.61
CA MET A 354 -1.63 11.17 -16.31
C MET A 354 -0.49 11.19 -15.29
N GLU A 355 0.47 10.26 -15.42
CA GLU A 355 1.72 10.24 -14.64
C GLU A 355 2.90 10.46 -15.59
N GLY A 356 3.49 11.65 -15.55
CA GLY A 356 4.50 12.05 -16.54
C GLY A 356 3.92 12.00 -17.95
N ASN A 357 4.50 11.19 -18.83
CA ASN A 357 4.05 10.98 -20.22
C ASN A 357 3.26 9.67 -20.40
N GLN A 358 2.67 9.12 -19.35
CA GLN A 358 1.94 7.87 -19.42
C GLN A 358 0.54 8.03 -18.84
N VAL A 359 -0.41 7.32 -19.40
CA VAL A 359 -1.78 7.22 -18.87
C VAL A 359 -1.86 5.95 -18.04
N VAL A 360 -2.32 6.07 -16.79
CA VAL A 360 -2.37 4.97 -15.83
C VAL A 360 -3.82 4.73 -15.41
N CYS A 361 -4.26 3.49 -15.44
CA CYS A 361 -5.56 3.09 -14.92
C CYS A 361 -5.53 3.13 -13.38
N VAL A 362 -6.41 3.91 -12.75
CA VAL A 362 -6.46 4.06 -11.29
C VAL A 362 -6.85 2.74 -10.58
N GLY A 363 -7.70 1.94 -11.22
CA GLY A 363 -8.18 0.69 -10.62
C GLY A 363 -7.12 -0.42 -10.52
N CYS A 364 -6.25 -0.57 -11.51
CA CYS A 364 -5.27 -1.67 -11.56
C CYS A 364 -3.80 -1.22 -11.65
N GLY A 365 -3.53 0.09 -11.79
CA GLY A 365 -2.16 0.62 -11.90
C GLY A 365 -1.46 0.30 -13.23
N VAL A 366 -2.18 -0.22 -14.23
CA VAL A 366 -1.59 -0.55 -15.53
C VAL A 366 -1.30 0.73 -16.31
N HIS A 367 -0.07 0.84 -16.80
CA HIS A 367 0.36 1.90 -17.70
C HIS A 367 -0.12 1.62 -19.12
N ILE A 368 -0.92 2.53 -19.65
CA ILE A 368 -1.51 2.39 -20.98
C ILE A 368 -0.56 2.96 -22.02
N PHE A 369 -0.32 2.19 -23.06
CA PHE A 369 0.43 2.67 -24.23
C PHE A 369 -0.42 3.71 -24.99
N ILE A 370 -0.05 4.99 -24.89
CA ILE A 370 -0.86 6.12 -25.40
C ILE A 370 -1.33 5.92 -26.85
N PRO A 371 -0.51 5.43 -27.81
CA PRO A 371 -0.99 5.16 -29.17
C PRO A 371 -2.08 4.09 -29.29
N SER A 372 -2.29 3.26 -28.25
CA SER A 372 -3.38 2.27 -28.20
C SER A 372 -4.70 2.82 -27.69
N ILE A 373 -4.71 4.01 -27.09
CA ILE A 373 -5.94 4.67 -26.62
C ILE A 373 -6.88 4.90 -27.82
N GLY A 374 -8.15 4.55 -27.65
CA GLY A 374 -9.14 4.54 -28.72
C GLY A 374 -9.25 3.20 -29.46
N LYS A 375 -8.51 2.16 -29.03
CA LYS A 375 -8.70 0.78 -29.48
C LYS A 375 -9.32 -0.04 -28.32
N PRO A 376 -10.37 -0.82 -28.58
CA PRO A 376 -11.03 -1.60 -27.54
C PRO A 376 -10.13 -2.75 -27.06
N GLY A 377 -10.24 -3.09 -25.77
CA GLY A 377 -9.67 -4.32 -25.19
C GLY A 377 -8.80 -4.12 -23.95
N GLY A 378 -8.80 -5.11 -23.08
CA GLY A 378 -8.02 -5.14 -21.85
C GLY A 378 -8.32 -3.98 -20.90
N CYS A 379 -7.25 -3.36 -20.39
CA CYS A 379 -7.35 -2.17 -19.53
C CYS A 379 -7.36 -0.85 -20.33
N ASN A 380 -7.44 -0.89 -21.66
CA ASN A 380 -7.61 0.33 -22.45
C ASN A 380 -8.96 0.99 -22.10
N PRO A 381 -9.02 2.33 -22.11
CA PRO A 381 -10.28 3.04 -22.01
C PRO A 381 -11.21 2.68 -23.17
N VAL A 382 -12.49 2.51 -22.85
CA VAL A 382 -13.50 2.15 -23.87
C VAL A 382 -13.64 3.32 -24.84
N PRO A 383 -13.49 3.11 -26.16
CA PRO A 383 -13.63 4.18 -27.14
C PRO A 383 -15.07 4.69 -27.21
N ILE A 384 -15.23 5.98 -27.46
CA ILE A 384 -16.48 6.57 -27.94
C ILE A 384 -16.46 6.43 -29.47
N GLU A 385 -17.48 5.79 -30.06
CA GLU A 385 -17.47 5.52 -31.49
C GLU A 385 -18.10 6.67 -32.29
N ASP A 386 -19.14 7.31 -31.74
CA ASP A 386 -19.90 8.35 -32.42
C ASP A 386 -19.36 9.76 -32.07
N TRP A 387 -18.19 10.09 -32.64
CA TRP A 387 -17.60 11.41 -32.59
C TRP A 387 -16.92 11.77 -33.90
N GLN A 388 -16.76 13.10 -34.15
CA GLN A 388 -16.15 13.64 -35.33
C GLN A 388 -15.14 14.74 -34.97
N GLN A 389 -14.09 14.84 -35.76
CA GLN A 389 -13.12 15.92 -35.69
C GLN A 389 -13.35 16.89 -36.86
N THR A 390 -13.59 18.17 -36.54
CA THR A 390 -13.56 19.26 -37.49
C THR A 390 -12.18 19.92 -37.55
N GLU A 391 -12.03 21.03 -38.22
CA GLU A 391 -10.77 21.82 -38.24
C GLU A 391 -10.49 22.47 -36.86
N THR A 392 -11.53 22.82 -36.10
CA THR A 392 -11.43 23.60 -34.86
C THR A 392 -11.93 22.89 -33.61
N GLU A 393 -12.80 21.88 -33.78
CA GLU A 393 -13.51 21.25 -32.66
C GLU A 393 -13.65 19.74 -32.82
N ILE A 394 -13.87 19.09 -31.69
CA ILE A 394 -14.34 17.71 -31.58
C ILE A 394 -15.85 17.79 -31.28
N LEU A 395 -16.63 17.05 -32.04
CA LEU A 395 -18.07 16.90 -31.88
C LEU A 395 -18.36 15.49 -31.41
N ILE A 396 -19.02 15.33 -30.27
CA ILE A 396 -19.44 14.02 -29.75
C ILE A 396 -20.96 14.01 -29.70
N ASN A 397 -21.57 13.04 -30.40
CA ASN A 397 -23.01 12.90 -30.43
C ASN A 397 -23.53 12.30 -29.10
N ARG A 398 -24.75 12.66 -28.73
CA ARG A 398 -25.44 12.11 -27.56
C ARG A 398 -25.47 10.59 -27.57
N THR A 399 -25.74 9.98 -28.72
CA THR A 399 -25.75 8.52 -28.93
C THR A 399 -24.44 7.89 -28.51
N GLY A 400 -23.31 8.49 -28.89
CA GLY A 400 -22.00 8.01 -28.49
C GLY A 400 -21.76 8.08 -26.96
N LEU A 401 -22.32 9.10 -26.28
CA LEU A 401 -22.21 9.19 -24.81
C LEU A 401 -23.14 8.22 -24.09
N GLU A 402 -24.33 7.97 -24.66
CA GLU A 402 -25.32 7.03 -24.10
C GLU A 402 -24.83 5.58 -24.12
N GLU A 403 -24.02 5.18 -25.08
CA GLU A 403 -23.38 3.85 -25.12
C GLU A 403 -22.55 3.56 -23.86
N GLY A 404 -22.00 4.60 -23.25
CA GLY A 404 -21.20 4.52 -22.01
C GLY A 404 -22.01 4.48 -20.72
N LEU A 405 -23.32 4.67 -20.72
CA LEU A 405 -24.14 4.75 -19.51
C LEU A 405 -23.97 3.58 -18.54
N ASN A 406 -23.78 2.37 -19.09
CA ASN A 406 -23.61 1.16 -18.29
C ASN A 406 -22.21 1.03 -17.65
N LEU A 407 -21.25 1.86 -18.05
CA LEU A 407 -19.89 1.85 -17.50
C LEU A 407 -19.79 2.63 -16.19
N PHE A 408 -20.76 3.54 -15.91
CA PHE A 408 -20.70 4.46 -14.78
C PHE A 408 -21.78 4.16 -13.73
N SER A 409 -21.40 4.31 -12.48
CA SER A 409 -22.25 4.09 -11.31
C SER A 409 -22.62 5.37 -10.56
N THR A 410 -21.89 6.47 -10.79
CA THR A 410 -22.08 7.74 -10.09
C THR A 410 -23.36 8.44 -10.59
N ILE A 411 -24.29 8.74 -9.66
CA ILE A 411 -25.51 9.50 -9.93
C ILE A 411 -25.39 10.85 -9.24
N VAL A 412 -25.60 11.91 -10.02
CA VAL A 412 -25.66 13.30 -9.54
C VAL A 412 -27.12 13.65 -9.28
N GLU A 413 -27.37 14.40 -8.22
CA GLU A 413 -28.71 14.90 -7.90
C GLU A 413 -29.09 16.01 -8.87
N ILE A 414 -30.13 15.77 -9.68
CA ILE A 414 -30.68 16.73 -10.62
C ILE A 414 -32.18 16.97 -10.32
N ASP A 415 -32.66 18.15 -10.68
CA ASP A 415 -34.10 18.46 -10.65
C ASP A 415 -34.78 17.86 -11.87
N VAL A 416 -35.76 17.01 -11.61
CA VAL A 416 -36.56 16.34 -12.64
C VAL A 416 -38.03 16.69 -12.45
N LYS A 417 -38.79 16.57 -13.53
CA LYS A 417 -40.21 16.91 -13.52
C LYS A 417 -41.02 15.70 -13.92
N ASP A 418 -42.05 15.37 -13.14
CA ASP A 418 -43.02 14.34 -13.51
C ASP A 418 -43.81 14.82 -14.71
N PRO A 419 -43.83 14.09 -15.84
CA PRO A 419 -44.51 14.51 -17.06
C PRO A 419 -46.03 14.53 -16.93
N ILE A 420 -46.63 13.86 -15.93
CA ILE A 420 -48.08 13.83 -15.72
C ILE A 420 -48.51 14.92 -14.75
N SER A 421 -47.97 14.95 -13.54
CA SER A 421 -48.38 15.91 -12.50
C SER A 421 -47.71 17.28 -12.64
N GLY A 422 -46.59 17.34 -13.34
CA GLY A 422 -45.77 18.53 -13.41
C GLY A 422 -44.98 18.85 -12.14
N THR A 423 -45.02 17.96 -11.15
CA THR A 423 -44.31 18.14 -9.87
C THR A 423 -42.80 18.09 -10.09
N GLN A 424 -42.08 19.05 -9.52
CA GLN A 424 -40.63 19.05 -9.50
C GLN A 424 -40.12 18.22 -8.33
N MET A 425 -39.17 17.33 -8.59
CA MET A 425 -38.56 16.46 -7.59
C MET A 425 -37.09 16.22 -7.90
N LYS A 426 -36.34 15.67 -6.94
CA LYS A 426 -34.98 15.19 -7.20
C LYS A 426 -34.99 13.76 -7.72
N ASN A 427 -34.19 13.48 -8.75
CA ASN A 427 -34.05 12.13 -9.33
C ASN A 427 -33.68 11.07 -8.29
N THR A 428 -32.99 11.44 -7.20
CA THR A 428 -32.57 10.54 -6.12
C THR A 428 -33.67 10.27 -5.08
N LYS A 429 -34.79 11.03 -5.12
CA LYS A 429 -35.90 10.90 -4.16
C LYS A 429 -37.04 10.01 -4.65
N THR A 430 -36.99 9.56 -5.90
CA THR A 430 -37.99 8.64 -6.44
C THR A 430 -37.31 7.42 -7.05
N GLU A 431 -37.89 6.24 -6.79
CA GLU A 431 -37.50 5.00 -7.43
C GLU A 431 -38.34 4.73 -8.72
N HIS A 432 -39.36 5.52 -8.93
CA HIS A 432 -40.30 5.39 -10.05
C HIS A 432 -39.76 6.10 -11.28
N LYS A 433 -39.09 5.34 -12.14
CA LYS A 433 -38.53 5.83 -13.40
C LYS A 433 -38.87 4.88 -14.57
N TYR A 434 -39.04 5.44 -15.73
CA TYR A 434 -39.28 4.71 -16.96
C TYR A 434 -38.50 5.28 -18.13
N ASN A 435 -37.82 4.40 -18.88
CA ASN A 435 -37.14 4.80 -20.11
C ASN A 435 -38.05 4.66 -21.29
N TYR A 436 -38.29 5.75 -22.01
CA TYR A 436 -39.06 5.80 -23.21
C TYR A 436 -38.33 6.55 -24.30
N GLU A 437 -38.10 5.93 -25.46
CA GLU A 437 -37.36 6.47 -26.60
C GLU A 437 -35.95 7.02 -26.21
N GLY A 438 -35.22 6.28 -25.35
CA GLY A 438 -33.86 6.64 -24.91
C GLY A 438 -33.81 7.69 -23.83
N LYS A 439 -34.94 8.31 -23.42
CA LYS A 439 -34.99 9.29 -22.35
C LYS A 439 -35.59 8.70 -21.08
N THR A 440 -34.98 8.98 -19.93
CA THR A 440 -35.50 8.54 -18.64
C THR A 440 -36.40 9.58 -18.02
N TYR A 441 -37.62 9.18 -17.70
CA TYR A 441 -38.63 10.00 -17.03
C TYR A 441 -38.80 9.53 -15.59
N PHE A 442 -39.10 10.47 -14.70
CA PHE A 442 -39.28 10.24 -13.27
C PHE A 442 -40.71 10.58 -12.86
N PHE A 443 -41.27 9.78 -11.95
CA PHE A 443 -42.66 9.85 -11.58
C PHE A 443 -42.87 9.85 -10.07
N GLU A 444 -43.98 10.43 -9.64
CA GLU A 444 -44.64 10.07 -8.39
C GLU A 444 -45.19 8.65 -8.48
N SER A 445 -45.34 7.93 -7.35
CA SER A 445 -45.64 6.48 -7.34
C SER A 445 -46.82 6.07 -8.18
N GLU A 446 -47.84 6.93 -8.28
CA GLU A 446 -49.12 6.62 -8.96
C GLU A 446 -49.07 6.90 -10.47
N ASN A 447 -48.13 7.73 -10.92
CA ASN A 447 -48.08 8.22 -12.31
C ASN A 447 -47.26 7.30 -13.24
N LEU A 448 -46.41 6.44 -12.71
CA LEU A 448 -45.57 5.53 -13.50
C LEU A 448 -46.41 4.59 -14.39
N ASP A 449 -47.44 3.95 -13.83
CA ASP A 449 -48.24 2.99 -14.55
C ASP A 449 -49.10 3.70 -15.62
N LEU A 450 -49.63 4.89 -15.30
CA LEU A 450 -50.39 5.70 -16.26
C LEU A 450 -49.55 6.12 -17.47
N PHE A 451 -48.30 6.50 -17.23
CA PHE A 451 -47.38 6.85 -18.31
C PHE A 451 -47.01 5.65 -19.15
N ARG A 452 -46.69 4.50 -18.50
CA ARG A 452 -46.29 3.29 -19.19
C ARG A 452 -47.36 2.76 -20.14
N ASP A 453 -48.61 2.92 -19.77
CA ASP A 453 -49.75 2.46 -20.59
C ASP A 453 -49.98 3.35 -21.84
N ASN A 454 -49.65 4.65 -21.79
CA ASN A 454 -49.80 5.54 -22.95
C ASN A 454 -48.80 6.74 -22.88
N PRO A 455 -47.50 6.52 -23.18
CA PRO A 455 -46.48 7.57 -23.10
C PRO A 455 -46.73 8.76 -24.04
N GLU A 456 -47.19 8.51 -25.26
CA GLU A 456 -47.39 9.53 -26.31
C GLU A 456 -48.36 10.63 -25.87
N LYS A 457 -49.41 10.24 -25.16
CA LYS A 457 -50.45 11.16 -24.64
C LYS A 457 -49.84 12.25 -23.73
N TYR A 458 -48.85 11.89 -22.91
CA TYR A 458 -48.28 12.78 -21.91
C TYR A 458 -47.03 13.55 -22.42
N LEU A 459 -46.48 13.15 -23.56
CA LEU A 459 -45.37 13.81 -24.20
C LEU A 459 -45.76 14.79 -25.31
N GLY A 460 -47.04 15.01 -25.53
CA GLY A 460 -47.54 15.94 -26.54
C GLY A 460 -47.30 15.49 -28.00
N LYS A 461 -47.06 14.19 -28.23
CA LYS A 461 -46.87 13.61 -29.56
C LYS A 461 -48.18 13.01 -30.14
N GLY A 462 -49.29 13.22 -29.47
CA GLY A 462 -50.60 12.71 -29.90
C GLY A 462 -51.50 13.84 -30.37
N GLU A 463 -51.28 14.33 -31.62
CA GLU A 463 -52.28 14.89 -32.53
C GLU A 463 -51.79 14.72 -33.95
#